data_866886ad5fb64b69eca7ce20c0e73b6d
#
_entry.id   866886ad5fb64b69eca7ce20c0e73b6d
#
_cell.length_a   1.000
_cell.length_b   1.000
_cell.length_c   1.000
_cell.angle_alpha   90.00
_cell.angle_beta   90.00
_cell.angle_gamma   90.00
#
_symmetry.space_group_name_H-M   'P 1'
#
loop_
_entity.id
_entity.type
_entity.pdbx_description
1 polymer ?
#
loop_
_entity_poly.entity_id
_entity_poly.type
_entity_poly.pdbx_seq_one_letter_code
_entity_poly.pdbx_strand_id
1 'polypeptide(L)'
;LNESFEPTKDKQNIIKKLLTEKEASLLENKKYSRTSINGEIILFEPGSFLMGSSKKESRRDINEIMRSVKITKHFYISKNLITEEQYSLFKRSSKSNLPINNISWIDAAKFCNWLSSKEGFENFYEIKNDQIISFNMDSKGYRLPTEAEWEYVAKSNTPEKYIYSWGSDRKITKLVGNIADVSTQGILSNFIDDYDDGYDERSPVGSFRSNQNDINDLTGNLSEW
;
A
#
# COMPACT_ATOMS: atom_id res chain seq x y z
N LEU A 1 -3.72 -21.08 57.43
CA LEU A 1 -4.92 -20.99 56.60
C LEU A 1 -4.64 -20.04 55.47
N ASN A 2 -4.29 -20.58 54.29
CA ASN A 2 -4.18 -19.81 53.05
C ASN A 2 -5.54 -19.86 52.39
N GLU A 3 -6.36 -18.84 52.56
CA GLU A 3 -7.53 -18.63 51.74
C GLU A 3 -7.07 -18.16 50.32
N SER A 4 -7.17 -19.04 49.35
CA SER A 4 -7.01 -18.69 47.94
C SER A 4 -8.19 -17.81 47.56
N PHE A 5 -7.94 -16.51 47.37
CA PHE A 5 -8.96 -15.54 46.93
C PHE A 5 -9.23 -15.79 45.42
N GLU A 6 -10.24 -16.58 45.12
CA GLU A 6 -10.72 -16.67 43.73
C GLU A 6 -11.58 -15.46 43.38
N PRO A 7 -11.25 -14.73 42.29
CA PRO A 7 -12.04 -13.59 41.87
C PRO A 7 -13.44 -14.04 41.43
N THR A 8 -14.46 -13.26 41.79
CA THR A 8 -15.87 -13.52 41.39
C THR A 8 -16.00 -13.59 39.86
N LYS A 9 -17.01 -14.33 39.34
CA LYS A 9 -17.26 -14.47 37.90
C LYS A 9 -17.28 -13.13 37.16
N ASP A 10 -17.83 -12.07 37.77
CA ASP A 10 -17.87 -10.72 37.17
C ASP A 10 -16.46 -10.12 37.06
N LYS A 11 -15.62 -10.29 38.07
CA LYS A 11 -14.20 -9.84 37.98
C LYS A 11 -13.43 -10.63 36.94
N GLN A 12 -13.67 -11.92 36.80
CA GLN A 12 -13.05 -12.75 35.75
C GLN A 12 -13.47 -12.31 34.34
N ASN A 13 -14.74 -11.97 34.15
CA ASN A 13 -15.26 -11.46 32.87
C ASN A 13 -14.68 -10.09 32.54
N ILE A 14 -14.56 -9.19 33.51
CA ILE A 14 -13.92 -7.88 33.32
C ILE A 14 -12.44 -8.02 32.96
N ILE A 15 -11.69 -8.88 33.67
CA ILE A 15 -10.28 -9.15 33.39
C ILE A 15 -10.12 -9.74 31.97
N LYS A 16 -10.96 -10.69 31.59
CA LYS A 16 -10.92 -11.30 30.25
C LYS A 16 -11.19 -10.27 29.15
N LYS A 17 -12.17 -9.37 29.36
CA LYS A 17 -12.48 -8.28 28.44
C LYS A 17 -11.31 -7.30 28.31
N LEU A 18 -10.71 -6.87 29.42
CA LEU A 18 -9.54 -5.97 29.44
C LEU A 18 -8.30 -6.60 28.79
N LEU A 19 -8.07 -7.90 28.99
CA LEU A 19 -6.97 -8.63 28.32
C LEU A 19 -7.20 -8.67 26.80
N THR A 20 -8.42 -8.95 26.34
CA THR A 20 -8.77 -8.99 24.93
C THR A 20 -8.63 -7.60 24.28
N GLU A 21 -9.05 -6.52 24.97
CA GLU A 21 -8.88 -5.15 24.50
C GLU A 21 -7.40 -4.74 24.44
N LYS A 22 -6.60 -5.16 25.43
CA LYS A 22 -5.14 -4.92 25.45
C LYS A 22 -4.41 -5.71 24.36
N GLU A 23 -4.79 -6.96 24.14
CA GLU A 23 -4.26 -7.79 23.05
C GLU A 23 -4.62 -7.22 21.68
N ALA A 24 -5.87 -6.80 21.48
CA ALA A 24 -6.31 -6.12 20.27
C ALA A 24 -5.52 -4.83 20.03
N SER A 25 -5.33 -3.99 21.07
CA SER A 25 -4.52 -2.78 20.98
C SER A 25 -3.05 -3.04 20.68
N LEU A 26 -2.47 -4.13 21.22
CA LEU A 26 -1.10 -4.55 20.93
C LEU A 26 -0.94 -5.08 19.51
N LEU A 27 -1.95 -5.77 18.97
CA LEU A 27 -2.00 -6.23 17.58
C LEU A 27 -2.18 -5.05 16.63
N GLU A 28 -3.03 -4.10 16.97
CA GLU A 28 -3.24 -2.87 16.19
C GLU A 28 -1.97 -2.01 16.15
N ASN A 29 -1.27 -1.86 17.28
CA ASN A 29 0.03 -1.18 17.35
C ASN A 29 1.14 -1.87 16.56
N LYS A 30 1.03 -3.19 16.28
CA LYS A 30 1.95 -3.91 15.38
C LYS A 30 1.56 -3.76 13.92
N LYS A 31 0.27 -3.62 13.61
CA LYS A 31 -0.24 -3.49 12.25
C LYS A 31 0.21 -2.16 11.60
N TYR A 32 0.27 -1.09 12.37
CA TYR A 32 0.63 0.25 11.88
C TYR A 32 1.94 0.70 12.50
N SER A 33 2.81 1.30 11.70
CA SER A 33 4.06 1.90 12.13
C SER A 33 4.34 3.19 11.36
N ARG A 34 5.37 3.93 11.76
CA ARG A 34 5.78 5.17 11.09
C ARG A 34 7.25 5.15 10.78
N THR A 35 7.60 5.67 9.62
CA THR A 35 8.97 5.89 9.19
C THR A 35 9.51 7.21 9.72
N SER A 36 10.83 7.38 9.68
CA SER A 36 11.50 8.64 10.07
C SER A 36 11.18 9.84 9.17
N ILE A 37 10.50 9.62 8.06
CA ILE A 37 9.98 10.65 7.16
C ILE A 37 8.48 10.89 7.35
N ASN A 38 7.93 10.48 8.49
CA ASN A 38 6.53 10.59 8.85
C ASN A 38 5.57 9.85 7.89
N GLY A 39 6.03 8.82 7.19
CA GLY A 39 5.21 7.93 6.38
C GLY A 39 4.55 6.85 7.24
N GLU A 40 3.26 6.61 7.06
CA GLU A 40 2.57 5.48 7.67
C GLU A 40 2.84 4.21 6.86
N ILE A 41 3.16 3.11 7.55
CA ILE A 41 3.37 1.79 6.96
C ILE A 41 2.47 0.76 7.63
N ILE A 42 1.98 -0.19 6.87
CA ILE A 42 1.03 -1.22 7.30
C ILE A 42 1.66 -2.59 7.14
N LEU A 43 1.57 -3.42 8.19
CA LEU A 43 2.04 -4.80 8.21
C LEU A 43 1.07 -5.71 7.43
N PHE A 44 1.62 -6.49 6.52
CA PHE A 44 0.95 -7.58 5.83
C PHE A 44 1.53 -8.92 6.26
N GLU A 45 0.62 -9.82 6.66
CA GLU A 45 0.97 -11.18 7.05
C GLU A 45 1.15 -12.08 5.81
N PRO A 46 1.93 -13.17 5.93
CA PRO A 46 2.00 -14.18 4.90
C PRO A 46 0.63 -14.73 4.52
N GLY A 47 0.46 -15.03 3.23
CA GLY A 47 -0.82 -15.54 2.74
C GLY A 47 -0.74 -16.04 1.31
N SER A 48 -1.84 -16.57 0.80
CA SER A 48 -1.94 -17.01 -0.60
C SER A 48 -3.10 -16.29 -1.27
N PHE A 49 -2.96 -15.97 -2.53
CA PHE A 49 -4.00 -15.32 -3.33
C PHE A 49 -3.91 -15.75 -4.80
N LEU A 50 -4.95 -15.45 -5.56
CA LEU A 50 -4.96 -15.63 -7.01
C LEU A 50 -4.50 -14.34 -7.68
N MET A 51 -3.25 -14.35 -8.20
CA MET A 51 -2.65 -13.28 -8.96
C MET A 51 -3.09 -13.36 -10.42
N GLY A 52 -3.26 -12.22 -11.09
CA GLY A 52 -3.72 -12.13 -12.47
C GLY A 52 -5.24 -12.08 -12.61
N SER A 53 -5.74 -12.22 -13.82
CA SER A 53 -7.16 -12.05 -14.14
C SER A 53 -7.77 -13.31 -14.75
N SER A 54 -9.11 -13.46 -14.55
CA SER A 54 -9.87 -14.58 -15.13
C SER A 54 -9.90 -14.49 -16.66
N LYS A 55 -9.83 -15.64 -17.36
CA LYS A 55 -10.01 -15.70 -18.82
C LYS A 55 -11.34 -15.12 -19.31
N LYS A 56 -12.31 -14.98 -18.41
CA LYS A 56 -13.65 -14.41 -18.72
C LYS A 56 -13.67 -12.89 -18.55
N GLU A 57 -12.64 -12.30 -18.02
CA GLU A 57 -12.54 -10.85 -17.84
C GLU A 57 -12.32 -10.17 -19.18
N SER A 58 -13.19 -9.20 -19.49
CA SER A 58 -13.09 -8.43 -20.73
C SER A 58 -11.91 -7.47 -20.67
N ARG A 59 -11.15 -7.35 -21.77
CA ARG A 59 -9.98 -6.46 -21.90
C ARG A 59 -8.75 -6.86 -21.08
N ARG A 60 -8.72 -8.09 -20.53
CA ARG A 60 -7.49 -8.59 -19.91
C ARG A 60 -6.38 -8.72 -20.95
N ASP A 61 -5.16 -8.48 -20.52
CA ASP A 61 -3.98 -8.72 -21.34
C ASP A 61 -3.57 -10.19 -21.33
N ILE A 62 -2.86 -10.62 -22.37
CA ILE A 62 -2.45 -12.03 -22.54
C ILE A 62 -1.49 -12.50 -21.41
N ASN A 63 -0.75 -11.58 -20.83
CA ASN A 63 0.23 -11.83 -19.75
C ASN A 63 -0.41 -11.89 -18.36
N GLU A 64 -1.67 -11.48 -18.19
CA GLU A 64 -2.39 -11.58 -16.92
C GLU A 64 -2.87 -13.00 -16.61
N ILE A 65 -1.97 -13.97 -16.68
CA ILE A 65 -2.31 -15.38 -16.43
C ILE A 65 -2.60 -15.59 -14.95
N MET A 66 -3.83 -16.06 -14.66
CA MET A 66 -4.24 -16.37 -13.29
C MET A 66 -3.40 -17.52 -12.73
N ARG A 67 -2.78 -17.28 -11.56
CA ARG A 67 -1.94 -18.24 -10.86
C ARG A 67 -2.06 -18.09 -9.35
N SER A 68 -1.94 -19.19 -8.62
CA SER A 68 -1.83 -19.13 -7.15
C SER A 68 -0.42 -18.67 -6.77
N VAL A 69 -0.35 -17.62 -5.96
CA VAL A 69 0.91 -17.07 -5.42
C VAL A 69 0.84 -17.11 -3.91
N LYS A 70 1.96 -17.47 -3.28
CA LYS A 70 2.12 -17.49 -1.83
C LYS A 70 3.16 -16.45 -1.41
N ILE A 71 2.72 -15.47 -0.64
CA ILE A 71 3.59 -14.56 0.11
C ILE A 71 4.07 -15.32 1.35
N THR A 72 5.36 -15.53 1.48
CA THR A 72 5.95 -16.42 2.51
C THR A 72 6.46 -15.70 3.74
N LYS A 73 6.71 -14.39 3.64
CA LYS A 73 7.21 -13.55 4.74
C LYS A 73 6.26 -12.37 4.95
N HIS A 74 6.11 -11.93 6.19
CA HIS A 74 5.46 -10.66 6.47
C HIS A 74 6.30 -9.48 5.94
N PHE A 75 5.65 -8.41 5.56
CA PHE A 75 6.29 -7.18 5.10
C PHE A 75 5.45 -5.96 5.49
N TYR A 76 6.12 -4.81 5.59
CA TYR A 76 5.44 -3.52 5.68
C TYR A 76 5.35 -2.88 4.32
N ILE A 77 4.24 -2.20 4.05
CA ILE A 77 4.08 -1.38 2.85
C ILE A 77 3.59 0.02 3.24
N SER A 78 3.99 1.03 2.49
CA SER A 78 3.52 2.39 2.67
C SER A 78 2.01 2.48 2.44
N LYS A 79 1.30 3.16 3.33
CA LYS A 79 -0.15 3.41 3.21
C LYS A 79 -0.48 4.32 2.04
N ASN A 80 0.41 5.27 1.77
CA ASN A 80 0.27 6.26 0.71
C ASN A 80 1.47 6.19 -0.24
N LEU A 81 1.30 6.71 -1.43
CA LEU A 81 2.42 7.06 -2.30
C LEU A 81 3.38 8.00 -1.58
N ILE A 82 4.68 7.95 -1.91
CA ILE A 82 5.66 8.87 -1.34
C ILE A 82 5.37 10.28 -1.84
N THR A 83 5.23 11.22 -0.91
CA THR A 83 4.93 12.61 -1.25
C THR A 83 6.18 13.40 -1.69
N GLU A 84 5.96 14.51 -2.39
CA GLU A 84 7.03 15.46 -2.73
C GLU A 84 7.75 15.96 -1.47
N GLU A 85 7.01 16.24 -0.38
CA GLU A 85 7.59 16.64 0.91
C GLU A 85 8.52 15.55 1.47
N GLN A 86 8.07 14.31 1.50
CA GLN A 86 8.88 13.18 1.98
C GLN A 86 10.14 12.97 1.11
N TYR A 87 9.97 13.02 -0.21
CA TYR A 87 11.08 12.86 -1.15
C TYR A 87 12.07 14.03 -1.06
N SER A 88 11.61 15.25 -0.72
CA SER A 88 12.45 16.45 -0.56
C SER A 88 13.52 16.30 0.55
N LEU A 89 13.33 15.37 1.47
CA LEU A 89 14.32 15.04 2.51
C LEU A 89 15.54 14.28 1.96
N PHE A 90 15.38 13.65 0.81
CA PHE A 90 16.42 12.91 0.09
C PHE A 90 17.04 13.74 -1.03
N LYS A 91 16.21 14.29 -1.89
CA LYS A 91 16.62 15.05 -3.07
C LYS A 91 15.70 16.26 -3.25
N ARG A 92 16.25 17.41 -3.65
CA ARG A 92 15.46 18.65 -3.83
C ARG A 92 14.20 18.41 -4.65
N SER A 93 13.07 18.72 -4.07
CA SER A 93 11.73 18.60 -4.62
C SER A 93 10.83 19.68 -4.04
N SER A 94 9.60 19.81 -4.53
CA SER A 94 8.55 20.60 -3.89
C SER A 94 8.25 20.06 -2.49
N LYS A 95 7.61 20.89 -1.66
CA LYS A 95 7.14 20.48 -0.33
C LYS A 95 5.61 20.47 -0.33
N SER A 96 5.03 19.46 -0.94
CA SER A 96 3.58 19.31 -1.01
C SER A 96 3.16 17.88 -0.65
N ASN A 97 1.88 17.72 -0.40
CA ASN A 97 1.26 16.41 -0.17
C ASN A 97 0.86 15.70 -1.48
N LEU A 98 1.32 16.20 -2.63
CA LEU A 98 1.18 15.50 -3.90
C LEU A 98 2.16 14.32 -3.95
N PRO A 99 1.81 13.21 -4.58
CA PRO A 99 2.76 12.12 -4.77
C PRO A 99 3.91 12.56 -5.68
N ILE A 100 5.13 12.17 -5.35
CA ILE A 100 6.29 12.47 -6.20
C ILE A 100 6.15 11.78 -7.54
N ASN A 101 6.37 12.49 -8.64
CA ASN A 101 6.28 11.98 -10.00
C ASN A 101 7.60 12.17 -10.77
N ASN A 102 7.66 11.64 -11.99
CA ASN A 102 8.85 11.73 -12.86
C ASN A 102 10.12 11.20 -12.19
N ILE A 103 10.00 10.17 -11.39
CA ILE A 103 11.08 9.49 -10.69
C ILE A 103 11.46 8.22 -11.46
N SER A 104 12.71 8.07 -11.82
CA SER A 104 13.20 6.81 -12.41
C SER A 104 13.21 5.69 -11.37
N TRP A 105 13.12 4.44 -11.84
CA TRP A 105 13.22 3.27 -10.96
C TRP A 105 14.50 3.28 -10.11
N ILE A 106 15.63 3.70 -10.69
CA ILE A 106 16.91 3.77 -9.98
C ILE A 106 16.91 4.88 -8.91
N ASP A 107 16.25 6.02 -9.15
CA ASP A 107 16.10 7.06 -8.13
C ASP A 107 15.19 6.59 -7.00
N ALA A 108 14.12 5.84 -7.29
CA ALA A 108 13.27 5.23 -6.28
C ALA A 108 14.03 4.18 -5.44
N ALA A 109 14.86 3.34 -6.08
CA ALA A 109 15.73 2.39 -5.38
C ALA A 109 16.76 3.09 -4.48
N LYS A 110 17.35 4.20 -4.94
CA LYS A 110 18.26 5.04 -4.14
C LYS A 110 17.55 5.67 -2.94
N PHE A 111 16.31 6.13 -3.13
CA PHE A 111 15.50 6.66 -2.05
C PHE A 111 15.23 5.59 -0.98
N CYS A 112 14.91 4.36 -1.38
CA CYS A 112 14.75 3.23 -0.45
C CYS A 112 16.03 2.96 0.35
N ASN A 113 17.19 2.93 -0.31
CA ASN A 113 18.48 2.75 0.36
C ASN A 113 18.80 3.91 1.32
N TRP A 114 18.55 5.15 0.90
CA TRP A 114 18.73 6.31 1.76
C TRP A 114 17.86 6.22 3.03
N LEU A 115 16.58 5.85 2.89
CA LEU A 115 15.68 5.70 4.03
C LEU A 115 16.13 4.56 4.95
N SER A 116 16.58 3.42 4.37
CA SER A 116 17.16 2.31 5.11
C SER A 116 18.34 2.77 5.97
N SER A 117 19.31 3.44 5.34
CA SER A 117 20.50 3.98 6.04
C SER A 117 20.14 4.99 7.13
N LYS A 118 19.15 5.87 6.86
CA LYS A 118 18.66 6.86 7.82
C LYS A 118 18.05 6.21 9.07
N GLU A 119 17.44 5.04 8.93
CA GLU A 119 16.81 4.29 10.03
C GLU A 119 17.67 3.16 10.58
N GLY A 120 18.94 3.06 10.15
CA GLY A 120 19.90 2.08 10.65
C GLY A 120 19.74 0.67 10.11
N PHE A 121 19.03 0.52 8.98
CA PHE A 121 18.91 -0.75 8.27
C PHE A 121 19.99 -0.89 7.20
N GLU A 122 20.33 -2.12 6.86
CA GLU A 122 21.15 -2.44 5.70
C GLU A 122 20.40 -2.13 4.40
N ASN A 123 21.13 -1.66 3.39
CA ASN A 123 20.56 -1.39 2.08
C ASN A 123 20.12 -2.68 1.39
N PHE A 124 18.97 -2.64 0.71
CA PHE A 124 18.49 -3.74 -0.11
C PHE A 124 19.19 -3.78 -1.48
N TYR A 125 19.44 -2.61 -2.09
CA TYR A 125 20.05 -2.51 -3.42
C TYR A 125 21.55 -2.21 -3.30
N GLU A 126 22.40 -3.00 -3.97
CA GLU A 126 23.77 -2.60 -4.25
C GLU A 126 23.79 -1.80 -5.55
N ILE A 127 24.13 -0.49 -5.45
CA ILE A 127 24.08 0.44 -6.58
C ILE A 127 25.49 0.99 -6.84
N LYS A 128 25.97 0.87 -8.10
CA LYS A 128 27.22 1.48 -8.57
C LYS A 128 26.99 2.13 -9.93
N ASN A 129 27.44 3.36 -10.09
CA ASN A 129 27.31 4.13 -11.35
C ASN A 129 25.88 4.10 -11.92
N ASP A 130 24.88 4.32 -11.06
CA ASP A 130 23.44 4.30 -11.40
C ASP A 130 22.92 2.96 -11.96
N GLN A 131 23.61 1.87 -11.64
CA GLN A 131 23.21 0.52 -12.02
C GLN A 131 23.06 -0.36 -10.77
N ILE A 132 22.06 -1.23 -10.78
CA ILE A 132 21.91 -2.27 -9.75
C ILE A 132 22.93 -3.38 -10.05
N ILE A 133 23.77 -3.66 -9.06
CA ILE A 133 24.77 -4.74 -9.13
C ILE A 133 24.21 -6.02 -8.51
N SER A 134 23.54 -5.88 -7.36
CA SER A 134 22.96 -7.01 -6.65
C SER A 134 21.85 -6.58 -5.70
N PHE A 135 21.17 -7.55 -5.11
CA PHE A 135 20.11 -7.39 -4.11
C PHE A 135 20.50 -8.13 -2.83
N ASN A 136 20.45 -7.44 -1.69
CA ASN A 136 20.58 -8.08 -0.39
C ASN A 136 19.21 -8.60 0.08
N MET A 137 18.92 -9.87 -0.21
CA MET A 137 17.65 -10.53 0.10
C MET A 137 17.40 -10.74 1.60
N ASP A 138 18.44 -10.59 2.43
CA ASP A 138 18.36 -10.71 3.91
C ASP A 138 18.17 -9.34 4.58
N SER A 139 18.31 -8.26 3.83
CA SER A 139 18.08 -6.89 4.34
C SER A 139 16.67 -6.75 4.91
N LYS A 140 16.56 -6.03 6.01
CA LYS A 140 15.30 -5.55 6.61
C LYS A 140 14.97 -4.11 6.21
N GLY A 141 15.79 -3.52 5.34
CA GLY A 141 15.62 -2.16 4.85
C GLY A 141 14.49 -2.02 3.84
N TYR A 142 14.30 -0.80 3.43
CA TYR A 142 13.26 -0.41 2.47
C TYR A 142 13.61 -0.84 1.06
N ARG A 143 12.61 -1.25 0.31
CA ARG A 143 12.70 -1.59 -1.11
C ARG A 143 11.36 -1.33 -1.81
N LEU A 144 11.35 -1.32 -3.10
CA LEU A 144 10.12 -1.32 -3.89
C LEU A 144 9.39 -2.66 -3.71
N PRO A 145 8.06 -2.67 -3.72
CA PRO A 145 7.29 -3.91 -3.69
C PRO A 145 7.57 -4.74 -4.95
N THR A 146 7.41 -6.03 -4.84
CA THR A 146 7.29 -6.87 -6.03
C THR A 146 5.86 -6.76 -6.59
N GLU A 147 5.68 -7.07 -7.87
CA GLU A 147 4.35 -7.13 -8.49
C GLU A 147 3.38 -8.01 -7.68
N ALA A 148 3.87 -9.14 -7.17
CA ALA A 148 3.06 -10.04 -6.36
C ALA A 148 2.66 -9.44 -5.00
N GLU A 149 3.54 -8.68 -4.35
CA GLU A 149 3.24 -7.98 -3.10
C GLU A 149 2.24 -6.85 -3.34
N TRP A 150 2.42 -6.08 -4.40
CA TRP A 150 1.49 -5.01 -4.77
C TRP A 150 0.08 -5.56 -5.04
N GLU A 151 -0.03 -6.61 -5.86
CA GLU A 151 -1.31 -7.22 -6.17
C GLU A 151 -1.93 -7.93 -4.96
N TYR A 152 -1.10 -8.53 -4.08
CA TYR A 152 -1.57 -9.09 -2.81
C TYR A 152 -2.21 -8.02 -1.92
N VAL A 153 -1.58 -6.86 -1.81
CA VAL A 153 -2.11 -5.71 -1.05
C VAL A 153 -3.41 -5.18 -1.66
N ALA A 154 -3.50 -5.16 -2.98
CA ALA A 154 -4.70 -4.70 -3.69
C ALA A 154 -5.87 -5.67 -3.57
N LYS A 155 -5.61 -6.97 -3.60
CA LYS A 155 -6.64 -8.03 -3.69
C LYS A 155 -6.95 -8.74 -2.38
N SER A 156 -6.01 -8.82 -1.43
CA SER A 156 -6.27 -9.49 -0.15
C SER A 156 -7.43 -8.82 0.58
N ASN A 157 -8.29 -9.65 1.21
CA ASN A 157 -9.53 -9.20 1.86
C ASN A 157 -10.58 -8.57 0.92
N THR A 158 -10.34 -8.60 -0.40
CA THR A 158 -11.32 -8.14 -1.39
C THR A 158 -12.10 -9.35 -1.93
N PRO A 159 -13.42 -9.26 -2.12
CA PRO A 159 -14.18 -10.37 -2.73
C PRO A 159 -13.61 -10.73 -4.10
N GLU A 160 -13.35 -12.01 -4.36
CA GLU A 160 -12.76 -12.52 -5.63
C GLU A 160 -13.50 -12.07 -6.89
N LYS A 161 -14.79 -11.74 -6.76
CA LYS A 161 -15.60 -11.28 -7.88
C LYS A 161 -15.33 -9.84 -8.31
N TYR A 162 -14.57 -9.07 -7.52
CA TYR A 162 -14.30 -7.67 -7.85
C TYR A 162 -13.25 -7.58 -8.95
N ILE A 163 -13.60 -6.86 -10.03
CA ILE A 163 -12.70 -6.52 -11.13
C ILE A 163 -11.95 -5.22 -10.83
N TYR A 164 -12.65 -4.29 -10.18
CA TYR A 164 -12.14 -2.97 -9.82
C TYR A 164 -12.11 -2.81 -8.30
N SER A 165 -11.38 -1.85 -7.80
CA SER A 165 -11.34 -1.52 -6.35
C SER A 165 -12.72 -1.19 -5.79
N TRP A 166 -13.65 -0.71 -6.61
CA TRP A 166 -15.03 -0.36 -6.21
C TRP A 166 -16.06 -1.47 -6.45
N GLY A 167 -15.71 -2.57 -7.11
CA GLY A 167 -16.61 -3.70 -7.39
C GLY A 167 -16.47 -4.29 -8.78
N SER A 168 -17.53 -4.88 -9.30
CA SER A 168 -17.55 -5.52 -10.63
C SER A 168 -18.22 -4.66 -11.71
N ASP A 169 -18.97 -3.63 -11.31
CA ASP A 169 -19.63 -2.73 -12.27
C ASP A 169 -18.63 -1.72 -12.85
N ARG A 170 -18.77 -1.46 -14.14
CA ARG A 170 -17.99 -0.42 -14.81
C ARG A 170 -18.41 0.99 -14.37
N LYS A 171 -19.69 1.15 -13.99
CA LYS A 171 -20.20 2.43 -13.53
C LYS A 171 -19.64 2.76 -12.17
N ILE A 172 -18.96 3.89 -12.07
CA ILE A 172 -18.43 4.42 -10.83
C ILE A 172 -19.53 5.20 -10.12
N THR A 173 -19.90 4.78 -8.92
CA THR A 173 -20.97 5.41 -8.13
C THR A 173 -20.45 6.16 -6.91
N LYS A 174 -19.14 6.17 -6.70
CA LYS A 174 -18.47 6.80 -5.54
C LYS A 174 -17.14 7.37 -5.99
N LEU A 175 -16.58 8.30 -5.22
CA LEU A 175 -15.20 8.76 -5.41
C LEU A 175 -14.24 7.63 -5.01
N VAL A 176 -13.61 7.01 -6.00
CA VAL A 176 -12.81 5.79 -5.86
C VAL A 176 -11.32 5.99 -6.10
N GLY A 177 -10.95 7.05 -6.81
CA GLY A 177 -9.57 7.35 -7.17
C GLY A 177 -9.49 8.48 -8.18
N ASN A 178 -8.32 9.02 -8.37
CA ASN A 178 -8.03 9.99 -9.42
C ASN A 178 -7.73 9.24 -10.72
N ILE A 179 -8.64 9.32 -11.67
CA ILE A 179 -8.58 8.62 -12.96
C ILE A 179 -8.98 9.59 -14.09
N ALA A 180 -8.68 9.24 -15.34
CA ALA A 180 -9.08 10.07 -16.47
C ALA A 180 -10.62 10.16 -16.55
N ASP A 181 -11.17 11.32 -16.25
CA ASP A 181 -12.59 11.63 -16.15
C ASP A 181 -12.94 12.98 -16.80
N VAL A 182 -14.09 13.57 -16.49
CA VAL A 182 -14.53 14.85 -17.10
C VAL A 182 -13.60 16.01 -16.79
N SER A 183 -12.82 15.98 -15.69
CA SER A 183 -11.81 17.00 -15.35
C SER A 183 -10.71 17.08 -16.41
N THR A 184 -10.45 15.95 -17.10
CA THR A 184 -9.43 15.83 -18.15
C THR A 184 -9.98 16.13 -19.57
N GLN A 185 -11.23 16.57 -19.67
CA GLN A 185 -11.86 16.90 -20.98
C GLN A 185 -11.07 18.03 -21.67
N GLY A 186 -10.69 17.77 -22.92
CA GLY A 186 -9.85 18.68 -23.71
C GLY A 186 -8.36 18.47 -23.53
N ILE A 187 -7.93 17.67 -22.53
CA ILE A 187 -6.55 17.27 -22.29
C ILE A 187 -6.33 15.84 -22.82
N LEU A 188 -7.23 14.92 -22.47
CA LEU A 188 -7.16 13.51 -22.87
C LEU A 188 -8.30 13.19 -23.86
N SER A 189 -8.01 12.33 -24.83
CA SER A 189 -9.00 11.84 -25.80
C SER A 189 -9.91 10.72 -25.28
N ASN A 190 -9.45 10.02 -24.24
CA ASN A 190 -10.19 8.92 -23.62
C ASN A 190 -10.31 9.20 -22.11
N PHE A 191 -11.52 9.43 -21.66
CA PHE A 191 -11.84 9.64 -20.25
C PHE A 191 -13.25 9.10 -19.95
N ILE A 192 -13.57 8.98 -18.67
CA ILE A 192 -14.89 8.53 -18.18
C ILE A 192 -15.78 9.76 -18.06
N ASP A 193 -16.84 9.84 -18.87
CA ASP A 193 -17.70 11.01 -19.03
C ASP A 193 -18.79 11.15 -17.95
N ASP A 194 -19.02 10.10 -17.15
CA ASP A 194 -19.98 10.08 -16.04
C ASP A 194 -19.32 10.03 -14.65
N TYR A 195 -18.04 10.43 -14.58
CA TYR A 195 -17.27 10.54 -13.34
C TYR A 195 -16.54 11.87 -13.28
N ASP A 196 -16.41 12.43 -12.09
CA ASP A 196 -15.64 13.65 -11.79
C ASP A 196 -15.00 13.48 -10.42
N ASP A 197 -13.69 13.35 -10.37
CA ASP A 197 -12.92 13.27 -9.13
C ASP A 197 -12.38 14.62 -8.66
N GLY A 198 -12.49 15.65 -9.50
CA GLY A 198 -12.10 17.03 -9.21
C GLY A 198 -10.62 17.34 -9.45
N TYR A 199 -9.86 16.44 -10.10
CA TYR A 199 -8.42 16.61 -10.37
C TYR A 199 -8.12 16.31 -11.84
N ASP A 200 -7.55 17.29 -12.53
CA ASP A 200 -7.10 17.15 -13.93
C ASP A 200 -5.70 16.53 -14.05
N GLU A 201 -4.93 16.53 -12.96
CA GLU A 201 -3.62 15.88 -12.83
C GLU A 201 -3.58 15.01 -11.56
N ARG A 202 -2.55 15.20 -10.73
CA ARG A 202 -2.36 14.46 -9.48
C ARG A 202 -3.24 15.00 -8.36
N SER A 203 -3.84 14.14 -7.59
CA SER A 203 -4.48 14.49 -6.32
C SER A 203 -3.49 14.37 -5.15
N PRO A 204 -3.66 15.12 -4.05
CA PRO A 204 -2.95 14.85 -2.80
C PRO A 204 -3.14 13.39 -2.36
N VAL A 205 -2.09 12.78 -1.81
CA VAL A 205 -2.18 11.38 -1.37
C VAL A 205 -3.29 11.19 -0.33
N GLY A 206 -4.04 10.10 -0.45
CA GLY A 206 -5.14 9.80 0.46
C GLY A 206 -6.38 10.67 0.27
N SER A 207 -6.55 11.36 -0.87
CA SER A 207 -7.77 12.12 -1.18
C SER A 207 -9.00 11.24 -1.33
N PHE A 208 -8.83 9.97 -1.61
CA PHE A 208 -9.89 9.00 -1.83
C PHE A 208 -9.92 7.93 -0.75
N ARG A 209 -11.01 7.19 -0.70
CA ARG A 209 -11.16 6.11 0.28
C ARG A 209 -10.12 5.02 0.05
N SER A 210 -9.44 4.60 1.12
CA SER A 210 -8.56 3.43 1.12
C SER A 210 -9.30 2.15 0.72
N ASN A 211 -8.54 1.17 0.25
CA ASN A 211 -9.05 -0.19 0.07
C ASN A 211 -9.35 -0.86 1.43
N GLN A 212 -9.75 -2.13 1.41
CA GLN A 212 -10.08 -2.89 2.63
C GLN A 212 -8.87 -3.20 3.52
N ASN A 213 -7.67 -2.93 3.03
CA ASN A 213 -6.41 -3.08 3.75
C ASN A 213 -5.84 -1.75 4.25
N ASP A 214 -6.62 -0.66 4.20
CA ASP A 214 -6.24 0.71 4.56
C ASP A 214 -5.13 1.33 3.68
N ILE A 215 -4.92 0.81 2.48
CA ILE A 215 -3.98 1.37 1.50
C ILE A 215 -4.73 2.34 0.60
N ASN A 216 -4.16 3.53 0.40
CA ASN A 216 -4.71 4.58 -0.44
C ASN A 216 -4.12 4.51 -1.87
N ASP A 217 -4.77 5.20 -2.78
CA ASP A 217 -4.30 5.51 -4.14
C ASP A 217 -3.94 4.30 -5.02
N LEU A 218 -4.41 3.08 -4.68
CA LEU A 218 -4.25 1.89 -5.53
C LEU A 218 -5.05 1.97 -6.85
N THR A 219 -5.94 2.97 -6.97
CA THR A 219 -6.73 3.22 -8.17
C THR A 219 -6.36 4.59 -8.72
N GLY A 220 -5.59 4.63 -9.77
CA GLY A 220 -5.22 5.87 -10.45
C GLY A 220 -4.14 6.68 -9.73
N ASN A 221 -4.23 7.99 -9.80
CA ASN A 221 -3.31 9.01 -9.34
C ASN A 221 -1.96 8.98 -10.06
N LEU A 222 -1.12 7.96 -9.85
CA LEU A 222 0.15 7.75 -10.57
C LEU A 222 0.38 6.27 -10.83
N SER A 223 1.13 5.98 -11.90
CA SER A 223 1.76 4.67 -12.07
C SER A 223 2.87 4.48 -11.04
N GLU A 224 2.97 3.30 -10.46
CA GLU A 224 3.91 2.96 -9.38
C GLU A 224 5.01 2.01 -9.87
N TRP A 225 6.17 2.11 -9.19
CA TRP A 225 7.27 1.17 -9.36
C TRP A 225 7.13 -0.04 -8.46
#